data_4abc8e9a32dd2f8bdd39bc7a97db5ffe
#
_entry.id   4abc8e9a32dd2f8bdd39bc7a97db5ffe
#
_cell.length_a   1.000
_cell.length_b   1.000
_cell.length_c   1.000
_cell.angle_alpha   90.00
_cell.angle_beta   90.00
_cell.angle_gamma   90.00
#
_symmetry.space_group_name_H-M   'P 1'
#
loop_
_entity.id
_entity.type
_entity.pdbx_description
1 polymer ?
#
loop_
_entity_poly.entity_id
_entity_poly.type
_entity_poly.pdbx_seq_one_letter_code
_entity_poly.pdbx_strand_id
1 'polypeptide(L)'
;GRGAAVGAGIGAIIGGAAGAIIGNKMDKQAAELEQIEGAQVEKVNEGEAIKVTFESGILFATNSSTLNSASRASLDKFASSLQNNPDTDVEIYGHTDSTGSDAINNPLSVRRAESVYNYLISKGVSGLRMSYEGFGSTQPIADNSTAAGRTENRRVEVFILPNAKMIQDAKQQAQ
;
A
#
# COMPACT_ATOMS: atom_id res chain seq x y z
N GLY A 1 11.38 6.00 -9.61
CA GLY A 1 10.79 5.55 -10.10
C GLY A 1 9.69 4.61 -10.60
N ARG A 2 9.89 3.34 -10.42
CA ARG A 2 8.95 2.35 -10.96
C ARG A 2 7.65 2.25 -10.19
N GLY A 3 7.67 2.56 -8.91
CA GLY A 3 6.47 2.56 -8.11
C GLY A 3 5.43 3.57 -8.60
N ALA A 4 5.88 4.65 -9.18
CA ALA A 4 4.98 5.66 -9.72
C ALA A 4 4.19 5.17 -10.92
N ALA A 5 4.71 4.19 -11.66
CA ALA A 5 4.02 3.67 -12.84
C ALA A 5 2.84 2.77 -12.49
N VAL A 6 2.85 2.18 -11.31
CA VAL A 6 1.79 1.27 -10.87
C VAL A 6 0.56 2.04 -10.41
N GLY A 7 0.80 3.17 -9.79
CA GLY A 7 -0.28 3.93 -9.22
C GLY A 7 -0.80 4.97 -10.20
N ALA A 8 -1.65 4.57 -11.12
CA ALA A 8 -2.42 5.56 -11.88
C ALA A 8 -3.14 6.53 -10.96
N GLY A 9 -3.30 6.18 -9.66
CA GLY A 9 -3.97 6.97 -8.67
C GLY A 9 -3.09 7.77 -7.71
N ILE A 10 -1.75 7.74 -7.85
CA ILE A 10 -0.87 8.45 -6.90
C ILE A 10 -1.07 9.97 -6.93
N GLY A 11 -1.55 10.48 -8.05
CA GLY A 11 -1.86 11.89 -8.18
C GLY A 11 -0.64 12.75 -8.51
N ALA A 12 -0.90 14.02 -8.76
CA ALA A 12 0.13 14.98 -9.06
C ALA A 12 0.87 15.42 -7.80
N ILE A 13 2.12 15.82 -7.96
CA ILE A 13 2.91 16.41 -6.88
C ILE A 13 2.37 17.81 -6.61
N ILE A 14 2.11 18.12 -5.35
CA ILE A 14 1.62 19.44 -4.93
C ILE A 14 2.77 20.44 -4.93
N GLY A 15 3.90 20.08 -4.32
CA GLY A 15 5.10 20.90 -4.28
C GLY A 15 4.97 22.15 -3.40
N GLY A 16 6.04 22.92 -3.37
CA GLY A 16 6.10 24.17 -2.63
C GLY A 16 5.90 24.01 -1.12
N ALA A 17 5.45 25.08 -0.47
CA ALA A 17 5.23 25.08 0.97
C ALA A 17 4.13 24.08 1.39
N ALA A 18 3.05 23.98 0.61
CA ALA A 18 1.99 23.01 0.89
C ALA A 18 2.51 21.58 0.79
N GLY A 19 3.32 21.27 -0.22
CA GLY A 19 3.94 19.95 -0.36
C GLY A 19 4.86 19.61 0.81
N ALA A 20 5.59 20.59 1.33
CA ALA A 20 6.43 20.39 2.51
C ALA A 20 5.60 20.08 3.76
N ILE A 21 4.46 20.71 3.93
CA ILE A 21 3.56 20.43 5.05
C ILE A 21 3.03 19.00 4.95
N ILE A 22 2.60 18.59 3.74
CA ILE A 22 2.15 17.22 3.48
C ILE A 22 3.29 16.24 3.75
N GLY A 23 4.48 16.52 3.26
CA GLY A 23 5.66 15.69 3.46
C GLY A 23 5.98 15.48 4.93
N ASN A 24 5.87 16.51 5.76
CA ASN A 24 6.09 16.38 7.20
C ASN A 24 5.07 15.44 7.86
N LYS A 25 3.82 15.52 7.45
CA LYS A 25 2.78 14.61 7.96
C LYS A 25 3.05 13.18 7.51
N MET A 26 3.46 12.98 6.27
CA MET A 26 3.82 11.65 5.75
C MET A 26 5.06 11.10 6.43
N ASP A 27 6.06 11.94 6.75
CA ASP A 27 7.24 11.51 7.50
C ASP A 27 6.87 10.92 8.86
N LYS A 28 5.96 11.56 9.57
CA LYS A 28 5.50 11.09 10.88
C LYS A 28 4.76 9.76 10.77
N GLN A 29 3.87 9.63 9.79
CA GLN A 29 3.16 8.38 9.57
C GLN A 29 4.09 7.28 9.09
N ALA A 30 5.03 7.58 8.20
CA ALA A 30 6.02 6.61 7.74
C ALA A 30 6.84 6.04 8.91
N ALA A 31 7.23 6.90 9.87
CA ALA A 31 7.95 6.46 11.06
C ALA A 31 7.12 5.48 11.90
N GLU A 32 5.81 5.71 12.05
CA GLU A 32 4.92 4.77 12.72
C GLU A 32 4.88 3.43 11.97
N LEU A 33 4.74 3.50 10.66
CA LEU A 33 4.59 2.30 9.80
C LEU A 33 5.87 1.48 9.75
N GLU A 34 7.04 2.10 9.86
CA GLU A 34 8.34 1.41 9.89
C GLU A 34 8.49 0.50 11.11
N GLN A 35 7.70 0.72 12.17
CA GLN A 35 7.70 -0.13 13.36
C GLN A 35 6.89 -1.42 13.17
N ILE A 36 6.16 -1.55 12.08
CA ILE A 36 5.31 -2.71 11.82
C ILE A 36 6.17 -3.83 11.23
N GLU A 37 6.14 -5.01 11.86
CA GLU A 37 6.87 -6.18 11.37
C GLU A 37 6.38 -6.59 9.99
N GLY A 38 7.30 -6.80 9.07
CA GLY A 38 7.00 -7.22 7.70
C GLY A 38 6.64 -6.09 6.75
N ALA A 39 6.48 -4.87 7.23
CA ALA A 39 6.18 -3.71 6.39
C ALA A 39 7.48 -3.10 5.86
N GLN A 40 7.56 -2.94 4.53
CA GLN A 40 8.63 -2.20 3.88
C GLN A 40 8.06 -0.84 3.49
N VAL A 41 8.58 0.22 4.09
CA VAL A 41 8.01 1.57 3.97
C VAL A 41 8.93 2.43 3.12
N GLU A 42 8.35 3.08 2.12
CA GLU A 42 9.07 3.97 1.20
C GLU A 42 8.23 5.23 0.97
N LYS A 43 8.83 6.39 1.10
CA LYS A 43 8.17 7.63 0.70
C LYS A 43 8.29 7.77 -0.81
N VAL A 44 7.18 8.09 -1.46
CA VAL A 44 7.10 8.25 -2.91
C VAL A 44 6.47 9.60 -3.24
N ASN A 45 6.44 9.95 -4.51
CA ASN A 45 5.82 11.19 -4.98
C ASN A 45 6.44 12.42 -4.29
N GLU A 46 7.79 12.47 -4.25
CA GLU A 46 8.57 13.53 -3.61
C GLU A 46 8.23 13.72 -2.12
N GLY A 47 7.94 12.61 -1.43
CA GLY A 47 7.65 12.62 0.00
C GLY A 47 6.20 12.90 0.34
N GLU A 48 5.34 13.16 -0.66
CA GLU A 48 3.93 13.49 -0.43
C GLU A 48 3.04 12.27 -0.29
N ALA A 49 3.56 11.07 -0.54
CA ALA A 49 2.83 9.81 -0.41
C ALA A 49 3.73 8.74 0.19
N ILE A 50 3.12 7.68 0.70
CA ILE A 50 3.82 6.55 1.28
C ILE A 50 3.42 5.28 0.53
N LYS A 51 4.41 4.43 0.23
CA LYS A 51 4.19 3.09 -0.28
C LYS A 51 4.63 2.09 0.78
N VAL A 52 3.72 1.22 1.18
CA VAL A 52 4.01 0.12 2.11
C VAL A 52 3.90 -1.19 1.35
N THR A 53 4.95 -1.99 1.38
CA THR A 53 4.99 -3.27 0.69
C THR A 53 5.05 -4.40 1.71
N PHE A 54 4.15 -5.37 1.55
CA PHE A 54 4.19 -6.64 2.29
C PHE A 54 4.42 -7.77 1.30
N GLU A 55 5.43 -8.60 1.53
CA GLU A 55 5.58 -9.82 0.75
C GLU A 55 4.38 -10.74 1.03
N SER A 56 3.85 -11.37 -0.04
CA SER A 56 2.68 -12.23 0.10
C SER A 56 2.91 -13.40 1.05
N GLY A 57 4.14 -13.94 1.10
CA GLY A 57 4.48 -15.03 2.02
C GLY A 57 4.40 -14.65 3.48
N ILE A 58 4.50 -13.35 3.80
CA ILE A 58 4.31 -12.85 5.16
C ILE A 58 2.81 -12.82 5.51
N LEU A 59 1.97 -12.46 4.55
CA LEU A 59 0.54 -12.26 4.76
C LEU A 59 -0.27 -13.55 4.63
N PHE A 60 0.09 -14.41 3.68
CA PHE A 60 -0.72 -15.56 3.26
C PHE A 60 0.13 -16.82 3.14
N ALA A 61 -0.51 -17.97 3.32
CA ALA A 61 0.07 -19.24 2.89
C ALA A 61 0.10 -19.32 1.36
N THR A 62 0.90 -20.24 0.83
CA THR A 62 1.01 -20.47 -0.63
C THR A 62 -0.38 -20.70 -1.25
N ASN A 63 -0.63 -20.03 -2.35
CA ASN A 63 -1.91 -20.09 -3.11
C ASN A 63 -3.15 -19.72 -2.29
N SER A 64 -2.98 -19.09 -1.13
CA SER A 64 -4.07 -18.68 -0.25
C SER A 64 -4.24 -17.17 -0.26
N SER A 65 -5.46 -16.72 -0.04
CA SER A 65 -5.81 -15.33 0.23
C SER A 65 -6.32 -15.13 1.66
N THR A 66 -6.18 -16.14 2.51
CA THR A 66 -6.54 -16.05 3.93
C THR A 66 -5.35 -15.53 4.72
N LEU A 67 -5.55 -14.44 5.46
CA LEU A 67 -4.51 -13.84 6.29
C LEU A 67 -4.14 -14.77 7.45
N ASN A 68 -2.84 -14.93 7.69
CA ASN A 68 -2.36 -15.69 8.84
C ASN A 68 -2.41 -14.84 10.12
N SER A 69 -2.23 -15.46 11.29
CA SER A 69 -2.36 -14.76 12.57
C SER A 69 -1.30 -13.69 12.81
N ALA A 70 -0.08 -13.93 12.35
CA ALA A 70 1.01 -12.94 12.48
C ALA A 70 0.72 -11.70 11.63
N SER A 71 0.20 -11.87 10.41
CA SER A 71 -0.16 -10.76 9.55
C SER A 71 -1.32 -9.95 10.10
N ARG A 72 -2.28 -10.60 10.75
CA ARG A 72 -3.38 -9.88 11.41
C ARG A 72 -2.87 -8.94 12.49
N ALA A 73 -1.89 -9.37 13.28
CA ALA A 73 -1.27 -8.50 14.30
C ALA A 73 -0.59 -7.28 13.65
N SER A 74 0.13 -7.48 12.54
CA SER A 74 0.76 -6.38 11.81
C SER A 74 -0.28 -5.45 11.20
N LEU A 75 -1.34 -6.00 10.61
CA LEU A 75 -2.42 -5.19 10.02
C LEU A 75 -3.26 -4.46 11.07
N ASP A 76 -3.33 -4.96 12.30
CA ASP A 76 -3.95 -4.22 13.41
C ASP A 76 -3.21 -2.90 13.66
N LYS A 77 -1.88 -2.96 13.68
CA LYS A 77 -1.06 -1.75 13.83
C LYS A 77 -1.19 -0.83 12.63
N PHE A 78 -1.27 -1.42 11.44
CA PHE A 78 -1.49 -0.65 10.22
C PHE A 78 -2.82 0.09 10.26
N ALA A 79 -3.90 -0.59 10.67
CA ALA A 79 -5.22 0.02 10.84
C ALA A 79 -5.19 1.18 11.84
N SER A 80 -4.47 1.02 12.96
CA SER A 80 -4.32 2.08 13.95
C SER A 80 -3.64 3.32 13.37
N SER A 81 -2.59 3.13 12.58
CA SER A 81 -1.91 4.25 11.91
C SER A 81 -2.84 4.97 10.94
N LEU A 82 -3.64 4.23 10.18
CA LEU A 82 -4.62 4.83 9.26
C LEU A 82 -5.70 5.62 10.01
N GLN A 83 -6.15 5.13 11.15
CA GLN A 83 -7.13 5.82 11.97
C GLN A 83 -6.56 7.07 12.66
N ASN A 84 -5.30 7.02 13.05
CA ASN A 84 -4.59 8.17 13.62
C ASN A 84 -4.27 9.26 12.59
N ASN A 85 -4.33 8.91 11.30
CA ASN A 85 -4.05 9.80 10.17
C ASN A 85 -5.23 9.78 9.20
N PRO A 86 -6.38 10.33 9.60
CA PRO A 86 -7.66 10.14 8.87
C PRO A 86 -7.74 10.88 7.54
N ASP A 87 -6.86 11.85 7.29
CA ASP A 87 -6.94 12.70 6.11
C ASP A 87 -6.14 12.13 4.94
N THR A 88 -6.09 10.81 4.83
CA THR A 88 -5.45 10.10 3.72
C THR A 88 -6.42 9.16 3.02
N ASP A 89 -6.15 8.96 1.74
CA ASP A 89 -6.76 7.89 0.94
C ASP A 89 -5.79 6.74 0.83
N VAL A 90 -6.32 5.53 0.67
CA VAL A 90 -5.53 4.29 0.71
C VAL A 90 -5.86 3.45 -0.52
N GLU A 91 -4.84 3.06 -1.27
CA GLU A 91 -4.98 2.19 -2.43
C GLU A 91 -4.20 0.91 -2.21
N ILE A 92 -4.86 -0.25 -2.38
CA ILE A 92 -4.30 -1.57 -2.09
C ILE A 92 -4.17 -2.34 -3.39
N TYR A 93 -2.94 -2.78 -3.73
CA TYR A 93 -2.65 -3.46 -4.99
C TYR A 93 -2.02 -4.82 -4.76
N GLY A 94 -2.64 -5.87 -5.31
CA GLY A 94 -2.10 -7.23 -5.26
C GLY A 94 -1.29 -7.56 -6.50
N HIS A 95 -0.19 -8.31 -6.30
CA HIS A 95 0.71 -8.74 -7.38
C HIS A 95 1.16 -10.17 -7.17
N THR A 96 1.39 -10.87 -8.28
CA THR A 96 1.95 -12.23 -8.28
C THR A 96 3.28 -12.26 -9.02
N ASP A 97 4.01 -13.37 -8.89
CA ASP A 97 5.10 -13.67 -9.82
C ASP A 97 4.51 -14.21 -11.13
N SER A 98 5.38 -14.55 -12.08
CA SER A 98 4.96 -15.05 -13.40
C SER A 98 4.67 -16.54 -13.44
N THR A 99 4.73 -17.25 -12.30
CA THR A 99 4.47 -18.69 -12.25
C THR A 99 2.98 -18.96 -12.43
N GLY A 100 2.68 -19.94 -13.28
CA GLY A 100 1.29 -20.32 -13.56
C GLY A 100 0.65 -19.44 -14.64
N SER A 101 -0.67 -19.49 -14.71
CA SER A 101 -1.43 -18.80 -15.75
C SER A 101 -2.05 -17.50 -15.23
N ASP A 102 -2.35 -16.59 -16.16
CA ASP A 102 -3.07 -15.35 -15.83
C ASP A 102 -4.47 -15.66 -15.29
N ALA A 103 -5.09 -16.73 -15.74
CA ALA A 103 -6.40 -17.16 -15.27
C ALA A 103 -6.40 -17.48 -13.77
N ILE A 104 -5.24 -17.85 -13.20
CA ILE A 104 -5.07 -18.11 -11.78
C ILE A 104 -4.54 -16.84 -11.08
N ASN A 105 -3.52 -16.19 -11.66
CA ASN A 105 -2.82 -15.07 -11.03
C ASN A 105 -3.68 -13.81 -10.91
N ASN A 106 -4.47 -13.50 -11.93
CA ASN A 106 -5.30 -12.29 -11.89
C ASN A 106 -6.33 -12.35 -10.74
N PRO A 107 -7.16 -13.40 -10.64
CA PRO A 107 -8.10 -13.48 -9.51
C PRO A 107 -7.40 -13.59 -8.15
N LEU A 108 -6.27 -14.29 -8.06
CA LEU A 108 -5.54 -14.43 -6.79
C LEU A 108 -5.05 -13.08 -6.29
N SER A 109 -4.49 -12.25 -7.18
CA SER A 109 -4.00 -10.92 -6.82
C SER A 109 -5.15 -10.02 -6.33
N VAL A 110 -6.32 -10.11 -6.96
CA VAL A 110 -7.52 -9.38 -6.51
C VAL A 110 -7.96 -9.85 -5.13
N ARG A 111 -8.07 -11.18 -4.94
CA ARG A 111 -8.53 -11.74 -3.65
C ARG A 111 -7.58 -11.38 -2.51
N ARG A 112 -6.28 -11.34 -2.77
CA ARG A 112 -5.30 -10.95 -1.75
C ARG A 112 -5.41 -9.48 -1.36
N ALA A 113 -5.55 -8.59 -2.34
CA ALA A 113 -5.81 -7.18 -2.08
C ALA A 113 -7.13 -6.97 -1.33
N GLU A 114 -8.17 -7.69 -1.74
CA GLU A 114 -9.47 -7.64 -1.07
C GLU A 114 -9.40 -8.13 0.38
N SER A 115 -8.62 -9.17 0.66
CA SER A 115 -8.45 -9.68 2.02
C SER A 115 -7.85 -8.62 2.96
N VAL A 116 -6.86 -7.88 2.48
CA VAL A 116 -6.28 -6.76 3.24
C VAL A 116 -7.33 -5.66 3.45
N TYR A 117 -8.02 -5.26 2.39
CA TYR A 117 -9.09 -4.27 2.42
C TYR A 117 -10.17 -4.65 3.45
N ASN A 118 -10.69 -5.85 3.36
CA ASN A 118 -11.75 -6.32 4.27
C ASN A 118 -11.28 -6.37 5.73
N TYR A 119 -10.03 -6.78 5.94
CA TYR A 119 -9.48 -6.82 7.29
C TYR A 119 -9.38 -5.42 7.89
N LEU A 120 -8.90 -4.44 7.13
CA LEU A 120 -8.82 -3.05 7.60
C LEU A 120 -10.21 -2.49 7.91
N ILE A 121 -11.22 -2.80 7.09
CA ILE A 121 -12.61 -2.43 7.39
C ILE A 121 -13.05 -3.04 8.72
N SER A 122 -12.75 -4.31 8.96
CA SER A 122 -13.12 -4.99 10.20
C SER A 122 -12.48 -4.34 11.42
N LYS A 123 -11.39 -3.59 11.25
CA LYS A 123 -10.70 -2.87 12.31
C LYS A 123 -11.09 -1.39 12.39
N GLY A 124 -12.11 -0.97 11.66
CA GLY A 124 -12.68 0.36 11.77
C GLY A 124 -12.21 1.38 10.76
N VAL A 125 -11.38 0.98 9.79
CA VAL A 125 -10.98 1.90 8.71
C VAL A 125 -12.12 2.00 7.70
N SER A 126 -12.54 3.23 7.38
CA SER A 126 -13.65 3.45 6.45
C SER A 126 -13.32 2.95 5.05
N GLY A 127 -14.24 2.17 4.47
CA GLY A 127 -14.14 1.74 3.08
C GLY A 127 -14.20 2.89 2.08
N LEU A 128 -14.77 4.03 2.48
CA LEU A 128 -14.82 5.22 1.63
C LEU A 128 -13.44 5.83 1.39
N ARG A 129 -12.46 5.52 2.24
CA ARG A 129 -11.07 5.97 2.11
C ARG A 129 -10.22 5.02 1.29
N MET A 130 -10.70 3.82 1.00
CA MET A 130 -9.87 2.73 0.49
C MET A 130 -10.41 2.18 -0.82
N SER A 131 -9.49 1.71 -1.65
CA SER A 131 -9.79 0.93 -2.85
C SER A 131 -8.82 -0.24 -2.94
N TYR A 132 -9.17 -1.27 -3.72
CA TYR A 132 -8.28 -2.40 -3.96
C TYR A 132 -8.35 -2.83 -5.41
N GLU A 133 -7.23 -3.39 -5.88
CA GLU A 133 -7.10 -3.86 -7.26
C GLU A 133 -6.04 -4.96 -7.34
N GLY A 134 -6.14 -5.83 -8.31
CA GLY A 134 -5.14 -6.87 -8.57
C GLY A 134 -4.57 -6.74 -9.97
N PHE A 135 -3.25 -6.82 -10.07
CA PHE A 135 -2.54 -6.70 -11.35
C PHE A 135 -1.97 -8.02 -11.85
N GLY A 136 -2.18 -9.13 -11.12
CA GLY A 136 -1.59 -10.40 -11.49
C GLY A 136 -0.06 -10.30 -11.57
N SER A 137 0.52 -10.83 -12.64
CA SER A 137 1.97 -10.80 -12.86
C SER A 137 2.44 -9.65 -13.76
N THR A 138 1.58 -8.69 -14.06
CA THR A 138 1.86 -7.64 -15.06
C THR A 138 2.80 -6.55 -14.61
N GLN A 139 3.09 -6.45 -13.29
CA GLN A 139 3.89 -5.36 -12.72
C GLN A 139 5.07 -5.92 -11.90
N PRO A 140 6.03 -6.60 -12.55
CA PRO A 140 7.17 -7.15 -11.83
C PRO A 140 8.11 -6.03 -11.35
N ILE A 141 8.67 -6.22 -10.15
CA ILE A 141 9.71 -5.34 -9.59
C ILE A 141 11.07 -6.03 -9.52
N ALA A 142 11.11 -7.33 -9.78
CA ALA A 142 12.33 -8.15 -9.71
C ALA A 142 12.30 -9.23 -10.79
N ASP A 143 13.41 -9.96 -10.89
CA ASP A 143 13.59 -10.99 -11.91
C ASP A 143 12.78 -12.25 -11.57
N ASN A 144 11.80 -12.59 -12.40
CA ASN A 144 10.97 -13.79 -12.23
C ASN A 144 11.73 -15.09 -12.50
N SER A 145 12.92 -15.03 -13.09
CA SER A 145 13.73 -16.23 -13.34
C SER A 145 14.43 -16.74 -12.09
N THR A 146 14.52 -15.94 -11.03
CA THR A 146 15.13 -16.33 -9.76
C THR A 146 14.06 -16.50 -8.68
N ALA A 147 14.33 -17.41 -7.74
CA ALA A 147 13.43 -17.62 -6.60
C ALA A 147 13.30 -16.34 -5.74
N ALA A 148 14.42 -15.65 -5.52
CA ALA A 148 14.42 -14.39 -4.75
C ALA A 148 13.57 -13.31 -5.45
N GLY A 149 13.71 -13.19 -6.77
CA GLY A 149 12.93 -12.21 -7.54
C GLY A 149 11.44 -12.52 -7.54
N ARG A 150 11.08 -13.80 -7.66
CA ARG A 150 9.67 -14.22 -7.58
C ARG A 150 9.06 -13.88 -6.22
N THR A 151 9.81 -14.07 -5.13
CA THR A 151 9.36 -13.71 -3.78
C THR A 151 9.06 -12.21 -3.69
N GLU A 152 9.92 -11.36 -4.24
CA GLU A 152 9.71 -9.92 -4.25
C GLU A 152 8.49 -9.53 -5.10
N ASN A 153 8.27 -10.22 -6.21
CA ASN A 153 7.13 -9.93 -7.07
C ASN A 153 5.79 -10.32 -6.44
N ARG A 154 5.76 -11.37 -5.60
CA ARG A 154 4.57 -11.77 -4.84
C ARG A 154 4.41 -10.84 -3.64
N ARG A 155 3.58 -9.81 -3.83
CA ARG A 155 3.45 -8.74 -2.82
C ARG A 155 2.08 -8.09 -2.86
N VAL A 156 1.76 -7.40 -1.76
CA VAL A 156 0.67 -6.44 -1.70
C VAL A 156 1.29 -5.07 -1.43
N GLU A 157 0.99 -4.10 -2.26
CA GLU A 157 1.43 -2.72 -2.09
C GLU A 157 0.26 -1.88 -1.62
N VAL A 158 0.50 -1.05 -0.62
CA VAL A 158 -0.50 -0.13 -0.11
C VAL A 158 0.05 1.29 -0.24
N PHE A 159 -0.66 2.13 -1.00
CA PHE A 159 -0.31 3.54 -1.16
C PHE A 159 -1.18 4.38 -0.25
N ILE A 160 -0.54 5.27 0.50
CA ILE A 160 -1.19 6.24 1.38
C ILE A 160 -0.97 7.61 0.77
N LEU A 161 -2.07 8.28 0.45
CA LEU A 161 -2.08 9.51 -0.33
C LEU A 161 -2.77 10.61 0.47
N PRO A 162 -2.35 11.89 0.32
CA PRO A 162 -3.11 12.96 0.92
C PRO A 162 -4.49 13.05 0.27
N ASN A 163 -5.54 13.16 1.08
CA ASN A 163 -6.87 13.38 0.54
C ASN A 163 -7.10 14.88 0.27
N ALA A 164 -8.27 15.22 -0.28
CA ALA A 164 -8.58 16.59 -0.63
C ALA A 164 -8.52 17.52 0.60
N LYS A 165 -8.97 17.05 1.76
CA LYS A 165 -8.92 17.82 3.00
C LYS A 165 -7.50 18.15 3.42
N MET A 166 -6.61 17.14 3.41
CA MET A 166 -5.19 17.36 3.75
C MET A 166 -4.54 18.37 2.81
N ILE A 167 -4.81 18.24 1.51
CA ILE A 167 -4.26 19.16 0.50
C ILE A 167 -4.76 20.59 0.73
N GLN A 168 -6.05 20.75 0.95
CA GLN A 168 -6.64 22.07 1.18
C GLN A 168 -6.11 22.71 2.45
N ASP A 169 -6.04 21.95 3.56
CA ASP A 169 -5.51 22.45 4.83
C ASP A 169 -4.05 22.87 4.68
N ALA A 170 -3.23 22.06 3.96
CA ALA A 170 -1.83 22.39 3.72
C ALA A 170 -1.67 23.67 2.90
N LYS A 171 -2.50 23.86 1.88
CA LYS A 171 -2.49 25.09 1.07
C LYS A 171 -2.87 26.31 1.89
N GLN A 172 -3.85 26.19 2.78
CA GLN A 172 -4.24 27.29 3.67
C GLN A 172 -3.14 27.63 4.67
N GLN A 173 -2.48 26.62 5.26
CA GLN A 173 -1.37 26.82 6.19
C GLN A 173 -0.16 27.44 5.52
N ALA A 174 0.00 27.23 4.22
CA ALA A 174 1.14 27.72 3.44
C ALA A 174 1.01 29.19 3.02
N GLN A 175 -0.17 29.79 3.21
CA GLN A 175 -0.43 31.20 2.85
C GLN A 175 0.17 32.17 3.87
#